data_f09d5580578085601a71ed40a2625861
#
_entry.id   f09d5580578085601a71ed40a2625861
#
_cell.length_a   1.000
_cell.length_b   1.000
_cell.length_c   1.000
_cell.angle_alpha   90.00
_cell.angle_beta   90.00
_cell.angle_gamma   90.00
#
_symmetry.space_group_name_H-M   'P 1'
#
loop_
_entity.id
_entity.type
_entity.pdbx_description
1 polymer ?
#
loop_
_entity_poly.entity_id
_entity_poly.type
_entity_poly.pdbx_seq_one_letter_code
_entity_poly.pdbx_strand_id
1 'polypeptide(L)'
;MPWPVLVDSLDLLGVSAVPTTLAIDEYGVIRMVDPEPTEIEEKFINRTFERPSSLPEVANRVPDLDLLKQATQRDAVAAWSAYANALVEWGGPQRTSDAIQAYQHALRLEPDSGSLHFRLGVAYRERYDSSVRQAEDFQNAVEQWSSALEINPNQYIWRRRIQQYGPRLDKPYSFYDWVITARKEIAARGEIPAPLSVEPTGAEFAHSDKSFAAASGSVKEPDPRGRILRDAGQFIKVETAVVPNTRVQQASERVHVVFRPNPANKTHWNNEAGDFAFWVDAPAGWDVSQHLITVPNPSREPSTEPREVEFEVKRPERSLAQAVILPAYALYYVCEDVHGVCMYRRQEVPITIVPRKMRRDAGSKSR
;
A
#
# COMPACT_ATOMS: atom_id res chain seq x y z
N MET A 1 25.91 8.52 -3.76
CA MET A 1 26.68 7.29 -3.58
C MET A 1 27.31 6.93 -4.92
N PRO A 2 28.58 6.54 -4.98
CA PRO A 2 29.21 6.17 -6.26
C PRO A 2 28.85 4.74 -6.74
N TRP A 3 28.03 4.01 -5.98
CA TRP A 3 27.64 2.64 -6.26
C TRP A 3 26.34 2.58 -7.04
N PRO A 4 26.22 1.67 -8.03
CA PRO A 4 24.94 1.42 -8.67
C PRO A 4 23.91 0.93 -7.64
N VAL A 5 22.69 1.42 -7.73
CA VAL A 5 21.57 1.03 -6.87
C VAL A 5 20.53 0.32 -7.72
N LEU A 6 20.20 -0.91 -7.38
CA LEU A 6 19.10 -1.66 -7.95
C LEU A 6 17.87 -1.48 -7.05
N VAL A 7 16.73 -1.14 -7.65
CA VAL A 7 15.44 -1.07 -6.96
C VAL A 7 14.59 -2.27 -7.40
N ASP A 8 14.32 -3.19 -6.48
CA ASP A 8 13.45 -4.35 -6.73
C ASP A 8 12.04 -4.07 -6.19
N SER A 9 11.28 -3.28 -6.93
CA SER A 9 9.92 -2.89 -6.53
C SER A 9 8.92 -4.05 -6.55
N LEU A 10 9.19 -5.09 -7.34
CA LEU A 10 8.35 -6.26 -7.52
C LEU A 10 8.76 -7.46 -6.66
N ASP A 11 9.78 -7.31 -5.81
CA ASP A 11 10.35 -8.42 -5.02
C ASP A 11 10.68 -9.63 -5.91
N LEU A 12 11.38 -9.39 -7.03
CA LEU A 12 11.77 -10.44 -7.97
C LEU A 12 12.90 -11.31 -7.41
N LEU A 13 13.74 -10.73 -6.56
CA LEU A 13 14.80 -11.46 -5.86
C LEU A 13 14.26 -12.34 -4.73
N GLY A 14 12.99 -12.16 -4.34
CA GLY A 14 12.34 -12.97 -3.30
C GLY A 14 12.95 -12.74 -1.90
N VAL A 15 13.45 -11.53 -1.61
CA VAL A 15 14.02 -11.20 -0.31
C VAL A 15 12.93 -11.13 0.73
N SER A 16 13.01 -11.95 1.77
CA SER A 16 11.98 -12.02 2.83
C SER A 16 12.28 -11.15 4.05
N ALA A 17 13.53 -10.75 4.24
CA ALA A 17 13.98 -9.93 5.38
C ALA A 17 15.17 -9.07 4.99
N VAL A 18 15.49 -8.05 5.79
CA VAL A 18 16.65 -7.17 5.61
C VAL A 18 17.42 -7.01 6.93
N PRO A 19 18.72 -6.87 6.90
CA PRO A 19 19.59 -6.90 5.71
C PRO A 19 19.76 -8.33 5.15
N THR A 20 19.90 -8.44 3.84
CA THR A 20 20.28 -9.68 3.15
C THR A 20 21.43 -9.37 2.23
N THR A 21 22.50 -10.16 2.30
CA THR A 21 23.67 -10.05 1.45
C THR A 21 23.63 -11.10 0.36
N LEU A 22 23.69 -10.68 -0.90
CA LEU A 22 23.74 -11.56 -2.05
C LEU A 22 25.07 -11.41 -2.77
N ALA A 23 25.80 -12.51 -3.00
CA ALA A 23 26.95 -12.53 -3.90
C ALA A 23 26.48 -13.02 -5.27
N ILE A 24 26.54 -12.13 -6.26
CA ILE A 24 26.06 -12.36 -7.63
C ILE A 24 27.29 -12.33 -8.57
N ASP A 25 27.46 -13.38 -9.36
CA ASP A 25 28.57 -13.48 -10.30
C ASP A 25 28.38 -12.63 -11.57
N GLU A 26 29.39 -12.64 -12.43
CA GLU A 26 29.42 -11.92 -13.72
C GLU A 26 28.33 -12.37 -14.71
N TYR A 27 27.69 -13.49 -14.44
CA TYR A 27 26.59 -14.04 -15.25
C TYR A 27 25.20 -13.73 -14.65
N GLY A 28 25.14 -12.98 -13.55
CA GLY A 28 23.90 -12.66 -12.85
C GLY A 28 23.34 -13.80 -11.99
N VAL A 29 24.17 -14.80 -11.65
CA VAL A 29 23.76 -15.94 -10.83
C VAL A 29 24.08 -15.67 -9.38
N ILE A 30 23.07 -15.83 -8.51
CA ILE A 30 23.28 -15.75 -7.06
C ILE A 30 24.07 -16.97 -6.63
N ARG A 31 25.31 -16.78 -6.14
CA ARG A 31 26.21 -17.84 -5.68
C ARG A 31 26.16 -18.04 -4.18
N MET A 32 25.91 -16.97 -3.43
CA MET A 32 25.82 -17.03 -1.98
C MET A 32 24.70 -16.11 -1.49
N VAL A 33 24.03 -16.54 -0.43
CA VAL A 33 23.01 -15.77 0.29
C VAL A 33 23.46 -15.69 1.73
N ASP A 34 23.52 -14.48 2.29
CA ASP A 34 23.97 -14.17 3.64
C ASP A 34 25.29 -14.88 4.03
N PRO A 35 26.35 -14.77 3.18
CA PRO A 35 27.63 -15.41 3.49
C PRO A 35 28.30 -14.76 4.70
N GLU A 36 29.01 -15.56 5.48
CA GLU A 36 29.90 -15.03 6.50
C GLU A 36 30.99 -14.17 5.83
N PRO A 37 31.35 -13.01 6.41
CA PRO A 37 32.32 -12.09 5.81
C PRO A 37 33.65 -12.75 5.44
N THR A 38 34.10 -13.72 6.23
CA THR A 38 35.35 -14.49 6.01
C THR A 38 35.25 -15.44 4.82
N GLU A 39 34.05 -15.81 4.40
CA GLU A 39 33.85 -16.74 3.28
C GLU A 39 33.75 -16.03 1.92
N ILE A 40 33.40 -14.75 1.92
CA ILE A 40 33.16 -13.99 0.68
C ILE A 40 34.44 -13.95 -0.15
N GLU A 41 35.58 -13.68 0.49
CA GLU A 41 36.86 -13.53 -0.22
C GLU A 41 37.29 -14.84 -0.86
N GLU A 42 37.27 -15.94 -0.12
CA GLU A 42 37.74 -17.24 -0.59
C GLU A 42 36.74 -17.92 -1.55
N LYS A 43 35.45 -17.89 -1.23
CA LYS A 43 34.42 -18.66 -1.96
C LYS A 43 33.81 -17.88 -3.12
N PHE A 44 34.00 -16.56 -3.18
CA PHE A 44 33.40 -15.73 -4.21
C PHE A 44 34.40 -14.82 -4.92
N ILE A 45 35.07 -13.89 -4.22
CA ILE A 45 35.93 -12.87 -4.86
C ILE A 45 37.12 -13.52 -5.59
N ASN A 46 37.75 -14.51 -4.96
CA ASN A 46 38.92 -15.23 -5.51
C ASN A 46 38.51 -16.43 -6.38
N ARG A 47 37.27 -16.51 -6.81
CA ARG A 47 36.76 -17.59 -7.67
C ARG A 47 36.43 -17.06 -9.06
N THR A 48 36.67 -17.93 -10.05
CA THR A 48 36.13 -17.77 -11.41
C THR A 48 34.95 -18.71 -11.56
N PHE A 49 33.85 -18.20 -12.04
CA PHE A 49 32.65 -19.00 -12.25
C PHE A 49 32.49 -19.37 -13.72
N GLU A 50 32.00 -20.57 -13.98
CA GLU A 50 31.58 -20.96 -15.32
C GLU A 50 30.14 -20.54 -15.57
N ARG A 51 29.89 -20.04 -16.78
CA ARG A 51 28.52 -19.71 -17.20
C ARG A 51 27.67 -20.98 -17.25
N PRO A 52 26.58 -21.06 -16.48
CA PRO A 52 25.68 -22.21 -16.59
C PRO A 52 25.11 -22.33 -18.00
N SER A 53 25.16 -23.53 -18.56
CA SER A 53 24.63 -23.81 -19.92
C SER A 53 23.13 -23.59 -20.07
N SER A 54 22.39 -23.59 -18.93
CA SER A 54 20.96 -23.33 -18.87
C SER A 54 20.59 -21.83 -18.87
N LEU A 55 21.57 -20.94 -18.69
CA LEU A 55 21.28 -19.51 -18.72
C LEU A 55 21.06 -19.05 -20.15
N PRO A 56 19.97 -18.34 -20.41
CA PRO A 56 19.76 -17.67 -21.69
C PRO A 56 20.90 -16.65 -21.91
N GLU A 57 21.21 -16.36 -23.17
CA GLU A 57 22.11 -15.23 -23.43
C GLU A 57 21.54 -13.98 -22.77
N VAL A 58 22.36 -13.34 -21.92
CA VAL A 58 21.96 -12.07 -21.30
C VAL A 58 21.82 -11.05 -22.42
N ALA A 59 20.63 -10.89 -22.88
CA ALA A 59 20.30 -9.81 -23.77
C ALA A 59 20.24 -8.53 -22.92
N ASN A 60 21.22 -7.64 -23.07
CA ASN A 60 21.15 -6.24 -22.61
C ASN A 60 20.05 -5.51 -23.40
N ARG A 61 18.87 -6.05 -23.45
CA ARG A 61 17.74 -5.52 -24.22
C ARG A 61 16.51 -5.47 -23.34
N VAL A 62 15.76 -4.39 -23.50
CA VAL A 62 14.39 -4.30 -23.01
C VAL A 62 13.62 -5.54 -23.49
N PRO A 63 12.88 -6.24 -22.62
CA PRO A 63 12.10 -7.40 -23.00
C PRO A 63 11.14 -7.09 -24.16
N ASP A 64 11.02 -8.01 -25.09
CA ASP A 64 10.01 -7.92 -26.16
C ASP A 64 8.63 -8.23 -25.58
N LEU A 65 7.85 -7.19 -25.34
CA LEU A 65 6.52 -7.29 -24.74
C LEU A 65 5.53 -8.09 -25.61
N ASP A 66 5.67 -8.04 -26.93
CA ASP A 66 4.79 -8.78 -27.83
C ASP A 66 5.11 -10.29 -27.81
N LEU A 67 6.39 -10.64 -27.73
CA LEU A 67 6.82 -12.01 -27.54
C LEU A 67 6.35 -12.57 -26.20
N LEU A 68 6.48 -11.80 -25.12
CA LEU A 68 5.97 -12.22 -23.82
C LEU A 68 4.44 -12.36 -23.82
N LYS A 69 3.74 -11.47 -24.51
CA LYS A 69 2.29 -11.58 -24.69
C LYS A 69 1.91 -12.85 -25.47
N GLN A 70 2.64 -13.19 -26.52
CA GLN A 70 2.40 -14.45 -27.24
C GLN A 70 2.62 -15.67 -26.35
N ALA A 71 3.62 -15.63 -25.46
CA ALA A 71 3.87 -16.75 -24.54
C ALA A 71 2.70 -17.01 -23.59
N THR A 72 1.83 -16.01 -23.30
CA THR A 72 0.64 -16.19 -22.46
C THR A 72 -0.41 -17.12 -23.09
N GLN A 73 -0.34 -17.40 -24.40
CA GLN A 73 -1.21 -18.37 -25.06
C GLN A 73 -1.10 -19.79 -24.46
N ARG A 74 0.01 -20.09 -23.77
CA ARG A 74 0.19 -21.37 -23.05
C ARG A 74 -0.64 -21.44 -21.76
N ASP A 75 -1.29 -20.34 -21.39
CA ASP A 75 -2.12 -20.18 -20.20
C ASP A 75 -1.45 -20.67 -18.89
N ALA A 76 -0.16 -20.38 -18.76
CA ALA A 76 0.64 -20.76 -17.60
C ALA A 76 0.91 -19.56 -16.70
N VAL A 77 0.86 -19.75 -15.37
CA VAL A 77 1.14 -18.72 -14.36
C VAL A 77 2.45 -17.99 -14.64
N ALA A 78 3.51 -18.74 -14.93
CA ALA A 78 4.83 -18.18 -15.22
C ALA A 78 4.83 -17.25 -16.43
N ALA A 79 4.09 -17.59 -17.49
CA ALA A 79 4.00 -16.76 -18.69
C ALA A 79 3.24 -15.46 -18.43
N TRP A 80 2.09 -15.54 -17.75
CA TRP A 80 1.32 -14.36 -17.37
C TRP A 80 2.09 -13.46 -16.40
N SER A 81 2.76 -14.05 -15.41
CA SER A 81 3.61 -13.32 -14.45
C SER A 81 4.79 -12.60 -15.13
N ALA A 82 5.50 -13.29 -16.04
CA ALA A 82 6.61 -12.71 -16.77
C ALA A 82 6.15 -11.52 -17.64
N TYR A 83 5.03 -11.66 -18.33
CA TYR A 83 4.45 -10.59 -19.12
C TYR A 83 4.04 -9.39 -18.24
N ALA A 84 3.36 -9.65 -17.11
CA ALA A 84 2.95 -8.61 -16.18
C ALA A 84 4.14 -7.87 -15.57
N ASN A 85 5.18 -8.58 -15.13
CA ASN A 85 6.42 -8.00 -14.61
C ASN A 85 7.05 -7.05 -15.64
N ALA A 86 7.20 -7.52 -16.89
CA ALA A 86 7.78 -6.73 -17.96
C ALA A 86 6.95 -5.48 -18.32
N LEU A 87 5.61 -5.57 -18.21
CA LEU A 87 4.73 -4.42 -18.39
C LEU A 87 4.91 -3.36 -17.30
N VAL A 88 5.07 -3.77 -16.04
CA VAL A 88 5.33 -2.85 -14.93
C VAL A 88 6.68 -2.18 -15.09
N GLU A 89 7.74 -2.94 -15.40
CA GLU A 89 9.10 -2.41 -15.47
C GLU A 89 9.37 -1.59 -16.74
N TRP A 90 8.76 -1.96 -17.87
CA TRP A 90 9.13 -1.45 -19.20
C TRP A 90 7.97 -0.90 -20.02
N GLY A 91 6.72 -1.17 -19.63
CA GLY A 91 5.53 -0.77 -20.39
C GLY A 91 5.14 0.70 -20.24
N GLY A 92 5.62 1.35 -19.20
CA GLY A 92 5.24 2.72 -18.85
C GLY A 92 3.79 2.86 -18.36
N PRO A 93 3.39 4.07 -17.95
CA PRO A 93 2.11 4.29 -17.28
C PRO A 93 0.89 3.83 -18.08
N GLN A 94 0.93 3.95 -19.41
CA GLN A 94 -0.20 3.59 -20.29
C GLN A 94 -0.48 2.08 -20.34
N ARG A 95 0.51 1.25 -19.98
CA ARG A 95 0.40 -0.21 -19.98
C ARG A 95 0.14 -0.82 -18.60
N THR A 96 0.06 0.00 -17.55
CA THR A 96 -0.21 -0.49 -16.18
C THR A 96 -1.55 -1.21 -16.06
N SER A 97 -2.55 -0.81 -16.82
CA SER A 97 -3.85 -1.52 -16.85
C SER A 97 -3.72 -2.93 -17.44
N ASP A 98 -2.88 -3.11 -18.46
CA ASP A 98 -2.59 -4.42 -19.04
C ASP A 98 -1.82 -5.30 -18.03
N ALA A 99 -0.87 -4.72 -17.29
CA ALA A 99 -0.14 -5.42 -16.23
C ALA A 99 -1.09 -5.93 -15.13
N ILE A 100 -2.02 -5.09 -14.67
CA ILE A 100 -3.03 -5.46 -13.69
C ILE A 100 -3.88 -6.62 -14.20
N GLN A 101 -4.36 -6.57 -15.43
CA GLN A 101 -5.14 -7.67 -16.04
C GLN A 101 -4.33 -8.97 -16.13
N ALA A 102 -3.06 -8.89 -16.50
CA ALA A 102 -2.18 -10.05 -16.59
C ALA A 102 -1.94 -10.70 -15.22
N TYR A 103 -1.68 -9.90 -14.15
CA TYR A 103 -1.58 -10.43 -12.80
C TYR A 103 -2.90 -11.02 -12.29
N GLN A 104 -4.03 -10.38 -12.58
CA GLN A 104 -5.35 -10.92 -12.23
C GLN A 104 -5.60 -12.27 -12.93
N HIS A 105 -5.12 -12.41 -14.17
CA HIS A 105 -5.22 -13.70 -14.86
C HIS A 105 -4.33 -14.75 -14.19
N ALA A 106 -3.08 -14.44 -13.89
CA ALA A 106 -2.18 -15.34 -13.18
C ALA A 106 -2.77 -15.78 -11.83
N LEU A 107 -3.41 -14.87 -11.09
CA LEU A 107 -4.09 -15.16 -9.83
C LEU A 107 -5.33 -16.04 -9.97
N ARG A 108 -6.02 -16.03 -11.13
CA ARG A 108 -7.09 -17.02 -11.39
C ARG A 108 -6.56 -18.43 -11.51
N LEU A 109 -5.34 -18.57 -12.03
CA LEU A 109 -4.66 -19.87 -12.14
C LEU A 109 -4.02 -20.30 -10.82
N GLU A 110 -3.52 -19.36 -10.02
CA GLU A 110 -2.86 -19.62 -8.72
C GLU A 110 -3.34 -18.61 -7.66
N PRO A 111 -4.54 -18.79 -7.09
CA PRO A 111 -5.16 -17.82 -6.17
C PRO A 111 -4.41 -17.60 -4.86
N ASP A 112 -3.65 -18.57 -4.40
CA ASP A 112 -2.91 -18.54 -3.13
C ASP A 112 -1.45 -18.09 -3.31
N SER A 113 -1.13 -17.40 -4.41
CA SER A 113 0.22 -16.90 -4.67
C SER A 113 0.43 -15.53 -4.02
N GLY A 114 1.11 -15.50 -2.87
CA GLY A 114 1.42 -14.26 -2.15
C GLY A 114 2.26 -13.29 -2.99
N SER A 115 3.20 -13.78 -3.79
CA SER A 115 4.03 -12.94 -4.67
C SER A 115 3.22 -12.28 -5.79
N LEU A 116 2.23 -12.97 -6.36
CA LEU A 116 1.35 -12.39 -7.37
C LEU A 116 0.44 -11.32 -6.77
N HIS A 117 -0.12 -11.56 -5.59
CA HIS A 117 -0.86 -10.54 -4.85
C HIS A 117 0.01 -9.31 -4.55
N PHE A 118 1.24 -9.50 -4.08
CA PHE A 118 2.15 -8.40 -3.81
C PHE A 118 2.42 -7.57 -5.07
N ARG A 119 2.77 -8.20 -6.19
CA ARG A 119 3.07 -7.54 -7.47
C ARG A 119 1.85 -6.85 -8.07
N LEU A 120 0.66 -7.46 -7.97
CA LEU A 120 -0.58 -6.80 -8.37
C LEU A 120 -0.83 -5.53 -7.56
N GLY A 121 -0.57 -5.56 -6.25
CA GLY A 121 -0.63 -4.38 -5.40
C GLY A 121 0.35 -3.27 -5.84
N VAL A 122 1.57 -3.65 -6.25
CA VAL A 122 2.54 -2.68 -6.81
C VAL A 122 2.01 -2.07 -8.10
N ALA A 123 1.47 -2.88 -9.02
CA ALA A 123 0.91 -2.37 -10.28
C ALA A 123 -0.27 -1.41 -10.07
N TYR A 124 -1.15 -1.69 -9.12
CA TYR A 124 -2.22 -0.76 -8.74
C TYR A 124 -1.65 0.56 -8.20
N ARG A 125 -0.64 0.49 -7.33
CA ARG A 125 -0.03 1.69 -6.75
C ARG A 125 0.69 2.53 -7.80
N GLU A 126 1.40 1.91 -8.74
CA GLU A 126 2.04 2.62 -9.86
C GLU A 126 1.01 3.33 -10.74
N ARG A 127 -0.14 2.67 -11.02
CA ARG A 127 -1.23 3.33 -11.76
C ARG A 127 -1.80 4.50 -10.98
N TYR A 128 -1.98 4.37 -9.67
CA TYR A 128 -2.43 5.46 -8.80
C TYR A 128 -1.51 6.68 -8.85
N ASP A 129 -0.19 6.45 -8.85
CA ASP A 129 0.82 7.51 -8.87
C ASP A 129 1.05 8.11 -10.27
N SER A 130 0.35 7.59 -11.29
CA SER A 130 0.50 8.00 -12.69
C SER A 130 -0.63 8.92 -13.19
N SER A 131 -0.49 9.40 -14.43
CA SER A 131 -1.52 10.20 -15.12
C SER A 131 -2.77 9.38 -15.52
N VAL A 132 -2.71 8.04 -15.51
CA VAL A 132 -3.81 7.14 -15.86
C VAL A 132 -4.48 6.51 -14.64
N ARG A 133 -4.34 7.14 -13.49
CA ARG A 133 -4.92 6.72 -12.21
C ARG A 133 -6.41 6.43 -12.27
N GLN A 134 -6.85 5.54 -11.40
CA GLN A 134 -8.24 5.32 -11.07
C GLN A 134 -8.45 5.52 -9.56
N ALA A 135 -9.62 5.98 -9.17
CA ALA A 135 -9.92 6.39 -7.79
C ALA A 135 -9.72 5.26 -6.75
N GLU A 136 -9.97 4.01 -7.14
CA GLU A 136 -9.89 2.85 -6.25
C GLU A 136 -8.51 2.20 -6.21
N ASP A 137 -7.55 2.66 -7.00
CA ASP A 137 -6.26 1.99 -7.16
C ASP A 137 -5.48 1.87 -5.86
N PHE A 138 -5.50 2.91 -5.01
CA PHE A 138 -4.78 2.83 -3.73
C PHE A 138 -5.43 1.80 -2.80
N GLN A 139 -6.73 1.78 -2.70
CA GLN A 139 -7.44 0.79 -1.88
C GLN A 139 -7.18 -0.62 -2.40
N ASN A 140 -7.27 -0.82 -3.72
CA ASN A 140 -6.95 -2.11 -4.36
C ASN A 140 -5.50 -2.55 -4.07
N ALA A 141 -4.54 -1.63 -4.12
CA ALA A 141 -3.15 -1.95 -3.76
C ALA A 141 -3.03 -2.45 -2.32
N VAL A 142 -3.66 -1.76 -1.36
CA VAL A 142 -3.66 -2.15 0.06
C VAL A 142 -4.30 -3.51 0.27
N GLU A 143 -5.40 -3.79 -0.41
CA GLU A 143 -6.10 -5.09 -0.33
C GLU A 143 -5.23 -6.22 -0.85
N GLN A 144 -4.56 -6.04 -1.98
CA GLN A 144 -3.68 -7.04 -2.55
C GLN A 144 -2.45 -7.29 -1.67
N TRP A 145 -1.83 -6.25 -1.13
CA TRP A 145 -0.72 -6.41 -0.17
C TRP A 145 -1.16 -7.10 1.13
N SER A 146 -2.36 -6.81 1.61
CA SER A 146 -2.93 -7.49 2.79
C SER A 146 -3.16 -8.97 2.51
N SER A 147 -3.70 -9.32 1.33
CA SER A 147 -3.86 -10.72 0.92
C SER A 147 -2.51 -11.44 0.80
N ALA A 148 -1.49 -10.79 0.22
CA ALA A 148 -0.15 -11.35 0.17
C ALA A 148 0.39 -11.69 1.58
N LEU A 149 0.23 -10.76 2.52
CA LEU A 149 0.70 -10.92 3.88
C LEU A 149 -0.10 -11.96 4.69
N GLU A 150 -1.40 -12.12 4.41
CA GLU A 150 -2.22 -13.20 4.96
C GLU A 150 -1.74 -14.57 4.48
N ILE A 151 -1.29 -14.69 3.23
CA ILE A 151 -0.75 -15.93 2.68
C ILE A 151 0.61 -16.24 3.31
N ASN A 152 1.51 -15.26 3.37
CA ASN A 152 2.84 -15.42 3.97
C ASN A 152 3.16 -14.29 4.96
N PRO A 153 2.78 -14.43 6.24
CA PRO A 153 3.06 -13.41 7.27
C PRO A 153 4.56 -13.24 7.57
N ASN A 154 5.40 -14.17 7.10
CA ASN A 154 6.85 -14.14 7.32
C ASN A 154 7.60 -13.21 6.34
N GLN A 155 6.90 -12.59 5.42
CA GLN A 155 7.47 -11.65 4.46
C GLN A 155 7.57 -10.24 5.05
N TYR A 156 8.77 -9.87 5.49
CA TYR A 156 9.05 -8.55 6.04
C TYR A 156 8.86 -7.43 5.01
N ILE A 157 9.30 -7.63 3.77
CA ILE A 157 9.21 -6.63 2.70
C ILE A 157 7.74 -6.28 2.41
N TRP A 158 6.86 -7.27 2.33
CA TRP A 158 5.44 -7.04 2.09
C TRP A 158 4.77 -6.33 3.27
N ARG A 159 5.15 -6.69 4.49
CA ARG A 159 4.67 -6.01 5.71
C ARG A 159 5.09 -4.55 5.74
N ARG A 160 6.35 -4.25 5.39
CA ARG A 160 6.86 -2.87 5.33
C ARG A 160 6.14 -2.05 4.27
N ARG A 161 5.73 -2.66 3.16
CA ARG A 161 4.95 -1.98 2.12
C ARG A 161 3.61 -1.45 2.65
N ILE A 162 2.92 -2.21 3.49
CA ILE A 162 1.68 -1.76 4.12
C ILE A 162 1.98 -0.74 5.23
N GLN A 163 2.98 -1.00 6.05
CA GLN A 163 3.32 -0.15 7.20
C GLN A 163 3.65 1.29 6.80
N GLN A 164 4.24 1.51 5.63
CA GLN A 164 4.58 2.88 5.19
C GLN A 164 3.34 3.76 4.95
N TYR A 165 2.19 3.16 4.70
CA TYR A 165 0.91 3.85 4.49
C TYR A 165 -0.04 3.70 5.67
N GLY A 166 0.23 2.78 6.58
CA GLY A 166 -0.61 2.46 7.73
C GLY A 166 -0.49 3.44 8.89
N PRO A 167 -1.06 3.10 10.03
CA PRO A 167 -0.93 3.87 11.26
C PRO A 167 0.51 4.23 11.55
N ARG A 168 0.76 5.50 11.88
CA ARG A 168 2.12 6.02 12.06
C ARG A 168 2.78 5.36 13.26
N LEU A 169 4.01 4.94 13.04
CA LEU A 169 4.90 4.49 14.10
C LEU A 169 5.80 5.66 14.48
N ASP A 170 5.68 6.14 15.72
CA ASP A 170 6.60 7.15 16.23
C ASP A 170 7.99 6.55 16.45
N LYS A 171 9.01 7.39 16.28
CA LYS A 171 10.40 6.98 16.55
C LYS A 171 10.72 7.08 18.06
N PRO A 172 11.49 6.15 18.62
CA PRO A 172 11.98 4.94 17.99
C PRO A 172 10.86 3.94 17.78
N TYR A 173 10.81 3.32 16.60
CA TYR A 173 9.88 2.24 16.32
C TYR A 173 10.63 0.92 16.44
N SER A 174 9.92 -0.09 16.92
CA SER A 174 10.42 -1.45 17.02
C SER A 174 10.68 -2.01 15.62
N PHE A 175 11.93 -2.34 15.34
CA PHE A 175 12.33 -2.81 14.02
C PHE A 175 11.87 -4.25 13.76
N TYR A 176 11.87 -5.08 14.78
CA TYR A 176 11.58 -6.52 14.70
C TYR A 176 10.25 -6.94 15.35
N ASP A 177 9.36 -6.01 15.67
CA ASP A 177 8.05 -6.35 16.27
C ASP A 177 7.20 -7.26 15.35
N TRP A 178 7.40 -7.18 14.04
CA TRP A 178 6.78 -8.04 13.06
C TRP A 178 7.10 -9.53 13.28
N VAL A 179 8.29 -9.85 13.82
CA VAL A 179 8.70 -11.24 14.10
C VAL A 179 7.72 -11.92 15.07
N ILE A 180 7.39 -11.23 16.16
CA ILE A 180 6.45 -11.74 17.15
C ILE A 180 5.07 -11.92 16.53
N THR A 181 4.63 -10.94 15.74
CA THR A 181 3.33 -10.98 15.07
C THR A 181 3.28 -12.11 14.05
N ALA A 182 4.28 -12.23 13.18
CA ALA A 182 4.36 -13.27 12.17
C ALA A 182 4.39 -14.68 12.79
N ARG A 183 5.18 -14.89 13.84
CA ARG A 183 5.23 -16.18 14.57
C ARG A 183 3.87 -16.56 15.16
N LYS A 184 3.12 -15.60 15.72
CA LYS A 184 1.77 -15.84 16.24
C LYS A 184 0.78 -16.19 15.13
N GLU A 185 0.82 -15.48 14.02
CA GLU A 185 -0.05 -15.73 12.86
C GLU A 185 0.20 -17.11 12.23
N ILE A 186 1.47 -17.51 12.10
CA ILE A 186 1.86 -18.82 11.59
C ILE A 186 1.42 -19.93 12.55
N ALA A 187 1.70 -19.78 13.85
CA ALA A 187 1.29 -20.74 14.88
C ALA A 187 -0.24 -20.89 14.97
N ALA A 188 -0.99 -19.79 14.81
CA ALA A 188 -2.45 -19.82 14.80
C ALA A 188 -3.04 -20.64 13.64
N ARG A 189 -2.28 -20.84 12.57
CA ARG A 189 -2.64 -21.73 11.45
C ARG A 189 -2.25 -23.18 11.66
N GLY A 190 -1.64 -23.52 12.80
CA GLY A 190 -1.11 -24.85 13.08
C GLY A 190 0.21 -25.16 12.36
N GLU A 191 0.86 -24.13 11.81
CA GLU A 191 2.15 -24.24 11.13
C GLU A 191 3.30 -23.92 12.10
N ILE A 192 4.51 -24.41 11.80
CA ILE A 192 5.70 -24.12 12.60
C ILE A 192 6.41 -22.91 11.95
N PRO A 193 6.61 -21.79 12.69
CA PRO A 193 7.34 -20.64 12.16
C PRO A 193 8.78 -21.03 11.80
N ALA A 194 9.25 -20.53 10.64
CA ALA A 194 10.65 -20.72 10.24
C ALA A 194 11.61 -20.06 11.26
N PRO A 195 12.74 -20.69 11.57
CA PRO A 195 13.77 -20.08 12.40
C PRO A 195 14.36 -18.87 11.65
N LEU A 196 14.77 -17.83 12.38
CA LEU A 196 15.53 -16.73 11.82
C LEU A 196 17.03 -17.08 11.88
N SER A 197 17.79 -16.68 10.87
CA SER A 197 19.26 -16.78 10.87
C SER A 197 19.90 -15.86 11.92
N VAL A 198 19.23 -14.74 12.22
CA VAL A 198 19.63 -13.80 13.27
C VAL A 198 18.43 -13.53 14.15
N GLU A 199 18.55 -13.82 15.43
CA GLU A 199 17.49 -13.52 16.41
C GLU A 199 17.68 -12.11 16.98
N PRO A 200 16.58 -11.33 17.11
CA PRO A 200 16.64 -10.01 17.74
C PRO A 200 17.09 -10.09 19.19
N THR A 201 17.96 -9.18 19.61
CA THR A 201 18.59 -9.17 20.94
C THR A 201 17.76 -8.45 22.01
N GLY A 202 16.73 -7.69 21.60
CA GLY A 202 15.86 -6.93 22.51
C GLY A 202 15.92 -5.42 22.30
N ALA A 203 17.08 -4.84 21.97
CA ALA A 203 17.18 -3.41 21.66
C ALA A 203 16.35 -3.02 20.43
N GLU A 204 16.22 -3.95 19.49
CA GLU A 204 15.43 -3.83 18.26
C GLU A 204 13.92 -3.88 18.53
N PHE A 205 13.51 -4.30 19.72
CA PHE A 205 12.13 -4.29 20.21
C PHE A 205 11.79 -3.06 21.05
N ALA A 206 12.62 -2.02 21.00
CA ALA A 206 12.27 -0.75 21.63
C ALA A 206 10.92 -0.27 21.11
N HIS A 207 9.95 -0.17 22.00
CA HIS A 207 8.60 0.29 21.65
C HIS A 207 8.52 1.79 21.80
N SER A 208 7.84 2.43 20.87
CA SER A 208 7.36 3.79 21.07
C SER A 208 6.30 3.76 22.18
N ASP A 209 6.43 4.65 23.16
CA ASP A 209 5.41 4.83 24.21
C ASP A 209 4.14 5.50 23.68
N LYS A 210 4.16 6.02 22.46
CA LYS A 210 3.01 6.62 21.84
C LYS A 210 2.08 5.55 21.28
N SER A 211 0.98 5.36 21.97
CA SER A 211 -0.19 4.66 21.49
C SER A 211 -1.04 5.59 20.61
N PHE A 212 -2.01 5.01 19.90
CA PHE A 212 -3.08 5.78 19.28
C PHE A 212 -3.65 6.81 20.30
N ALA A 213 -3.58 8.08 19.96
CA ALA A 213 -4.15 9.15 20.76
C ALA A 213 -5.51 9.54 20.18
N ALA A 214 -6.58 9.25 20.92
CA ALA A 214 -7.90 9.75 20.57
C ALA A 214 -7.94 11.29 20.70
N ALA A 215 -8.73 11.94 19.86
CA ALA A 215 -8.96 13.36 19.93
C ALA A 215 -9.46 13.74 21.32
N SER A 216 -8.74 14.62 21.99
CA SER A 216 -9.13 15.15 23.31
C SER A 216 -9.75 16.52 23.15
N GLY A 217 -10.91 16.72 23.77
CA GLY A 217 -11.62 17.99 23.79
C GLY A 217 -12.83 18.03 22.85
N SER A 218 -13.79 18.89 23.17
CA SER A 218 -14.96 19.13 22.33
C SER A 218 -14.63 20.12 21.23
N VAL A 219 -14.33 19.62 20.04
CA VAL A 219 -14.23 20.46 18.84
C VAL A 219 -15.66 20.65 18.30
N LYS A 220 -16.02 21.91 18.02
CA LYS A 220 -17.34 22.21 17.49
C LYS A 220 -17.44 21.79 16.03
N GLU A 221 -18.47 21.01 15.71
CA GLU A 221 -18.81 20.65 14.34
C GLU A 221 -19.06 21.92 13.50
N PRO A 222 -18.42 22.05 12.32
CA PRO A 222 -18.52 23.28 11.52
C PRO A 222 -19.89 23.46 10.83
N ASP A 223 -20.59 22.38 10.48
CA ASP A 223 -21.91 22.45 9.84
C ASP A 223 -22.91 21.41 10.40
N PRO A 224 -23.25 21.50 11.72
CA PRO A 224 -24.07 20.49 12.41
C PRO A 224 -25.52 20.41 11.90
N ARG A 225 -25.97 21.42 11.16
CA ARG A 225 -27.32 21.48 10.60
C ARG A 225 -27.39 21.19 9.10
N GLY A 226 -26.23 20.93 8.47
CA GLY A 226 -26.14 20.67 7.03
C GLY A 226 -26.67 21.82 6.16
N ARG A 227 -26.41 23.06 6.56
CA ARG A 227 -26.92 24.24 5.85
C ARG A 227 -26.09 24.66 4.65
N ILE A 228 -24.84 24.21 4.60
CA ILE A 228 -23.95 24.50 3.47
C ILE A 228 -24.39 23.65 2.27
N LEU A 229 -24.51 24.30 1.12
CA LEU A 229 -24.95 23.64 -0.10
C LEU A 229 -24.01 22.50 -0.49
N ARG A 230 -24.63 21.35 -0.83
CA ARG A 230 -23.86 20.18 -1.28
C ARG A 230 -23.24 20.40 -2.65
N ASP A 231 -22.09 19.78 -2.89
CA ASP A 231 -21.44 19.73 -4.20
C ASP A 231 -22.14 18.74 -5.12
N ALA A 232 -23.30 19.16 -5.67
CA ALA A 232 -24.03 18.37 -6.66
C ALA A 232 -23.34 18.34 -8.03
N GLY A 233 -22.48 19.30 -8.31
CA GLY A 233 -21.76 19.43 -9.59
C GLY A 233 -20.49 18.57 -9.68
N GLN A 234 -20.14 17.87 -8.61
CA GLN A 234 -18.89 17.10 -8.51
C GLN A 234 -17.67 17.94 -8.92
N PHE A 235 -17.60 19.16 -8.41
CA PHE A 235 -16.49 20.07 -8.66
C PHE A 235 -15.17 19.53 -8.09
N ILE A 236 -15.28 18.73 -7.02
CA ILE A 236 -14.13 18.06 -6.39
C ILE A 236 -14.36 16.55 -6.45
N LYS A 237 -13.36 15.83 -6.98
CA LYS A 237 -13.30 14.37 -6.92
C LYS A 237 -12.63 13.95 -5.63
N VAL A 238 -13.18 12.92 -4.98
CA VAL A 238 -12.66 12.39 -3.72
C VAL A 238 -12.23 10.94 -3.92
N GLU A 239 -11.05 10.63 -3.42
CA GLU A 239 -10.47 9.30 -3.37
C GLU A 239 -10.20 8.94 -1.91
N THR A 240 -10.56 7.73 -1.48
CA THR A 240 -10.33 7.26 -0.11
C THR A 240 -9.56 5.96 -0.12
N ALA A 241 -8.64 5.79 0.83
CA ALA A 241 -7.99 4.54 1.10
C ALA A 241 -7.89 4.30 2.61
N VAL A 242 -8.19 3.08 3.04
CA VAL A 242 -8.12 2.66 4.44
C VAL A 242 -7.01 1.63 4.57
N VAL A 243 -5.97 1.97 5.32
CA VAL A 243 -4.79 1.14 5.50
C VAL A 243 -4.80 0.55 6.91
N PRO A 244 -4.88 -0.78 7.04
CA PRO A 244 -4.94 -1.43 8.34
C PRO A 244 -3.59 -1.37 9.07
N ASN A 245 -3.63 -1.42 10.39
CA ASN A 245 -2.45 -1.69 11.19
C ASN A 245 -2.01 -3.14 10.97
N THR A 246 -0.76 -3.37 10.65
CA THR A 246 -0.21 -4.72 10.48
C THR A 246 0.08 -5.43 11.79
N ARG A 247 -0.08 -4.75 12.94
CA ARG A 247 0.04 -5.34 14.28
C ARG A 247 -1.30 -5.95 14.70
N VAL A 248 -1.30 -7.23 15.03
CA VAL A 248 -2.53 -7.97 15.42
C VAL A 248 -3.21 -7.39 16.67
N GLN A 249 -2.46 -6.74 17.55
CA GLN A 249 -2.97 -6.24 18.83
C GLN A 249 -3.57 -4.83 18.79
N GLN A 250 -3.44 -4.10 17.67
CA GLN A 250 -3.95 -2.75 17.55
C GLN A 250 -5.01 -2.69 16.45
N ALA A 251 -6.26 -2.53 16.88
CA ALA A 251 -7.41 -2.40 15.97
C ALA A 251 -7.55 -0.96 15.43
N SER A 252 -6.43 -0.34 15.03
CA SER A 252 -6.44 0.98 14.40
C SER A 252 -6.17 0.87 12.91
N GLU A 253 -6.69 1.82 12.16
CA GLU A 253 -6.52 1.95 10.71
C GLU A 253 -6.17 3.40 10.41
N ARG A 254 -5.45 3.61 9.34
CA ARG A 254 -5.18 4.96 8.84
C ARG A 254 -5.99 5.21 7.59
N VAL A 255 -6.68 6.33 7.61
CA VAL A 255 -7.51 6.76 6.49
C VAL A 255 -6.77 7.86 5.73
N HIS A 256 -6.68 7.67 4.43
CA HIS A 256 -6.18 8.65 3.48
C HIS A 256 -7.34 9.14 2.63
N VAL A 257 -7.54 10.45 2.57
CA VAL A 257 -8.57 11.07 1.73
C VAL A 257 -7.92 12.13 0.86
N VAL A 258 -8.09 12.01 -0.45
CA VAL A 258 -7.50 12.93 -1.41
C VAL A 258 -8.61 13.63 -2.18
N PHE A 259 -8.55 14.95 -2.21
CA PHE A 259 -9.50 15.83 -2.87
C PHE A 259 -8.83 16.48 -4.09
N ARG A 260 -9.42 16.32 -5.26
CA ARG A 260 -8.87 16.85 -6.51
C ARG A 260 -9.90 17.70 -7.25
N PRO A 261 -9.57 18.93 -7.64
CA PRO A 261 -10.40 19.70 -8.57
C PRO A 261 -10.70 18.88 -9.82
N ASN A 262 -11.98 18.89 -10.23
CA ASN A 262 -12.43 18.11 -11.38
C ASN A 262 -12.10 18.82 -12.68
N PRO A 263 -11.16 18.32 -13.50
CA PRO A 263 -10.74 19.00 -14.73
C PRO A 263 -11.87 19.09 -15.77
N ALA A 264 -12.86 18.21 -15.72
CA ALA A 264 -14.00 18.25 -16.62
C ALA A 264 -14.86 19.53 -16.44
N ASN A 265 -14.87 20.06 -15.22
CA ASN A 265 -15.60 21.30 -14.88
C ASN A 265 -14.63 22.51 -14.85
N LYS A 266 -13.37 22.36 -15.23
CA LYS A 266 -12.32 23.41 -15.14
C LYS A 266 -12.29 24.05 -13.76
N THR A 267 -12.35 23.23 -12.71
CA THR A 267 -12.40 23.71 -11.33
C THR A 267 -11.03 23.93 -10.74
N HIS A 268 -10.95 24.89 -9.83
CA HIS A 268 -9.77 25.17 -9.02
C HIS A 268 -10.17 25.60 -7.59
N TRP A 269 -9.24 25.49 -6.66
CA TRP A 269 -9.45 25.99 -5.30
C TRP A 269 -9.50 27.51 -5.27
N ASN A 270 -10.46 28.06 -4.52
CA ASN A 270 -10.44 29.46 -4.17
C ASN A 270 -9.57 29.67 -2.91
N ASN A 271 -8.30 29.88 -3.13
CA ASN A 271 -7.32 30.02 -2.05
C ASN A 271 -7.36 31.39 -1.36
N GLU A 272 -8.09 32.37 -1.89
CA GLU A 272 -8.29 33.66 -1.24
C GLU A 272 -9.32 33.63 -0.13
N ALA A 273 -10.20 32.60 -0.17
CA ALA A 273 -11.24 32.40 0.81
C ALA A 273 -10.71 31.62 2.05
N GLY A 274 -11.59 30.99 2.80
CA GLY A 274 -11.20 30.23 4.00
C GLY A 274 -10.48 28.92 3.68
N ASP A 275 -9.84 28.36 4.70
CA ASP A 275 -9.18 27.07 4.61
C ASP A 275 -10.13 25.91 4.33
N PHE A 276 -9.56 24.84 3.80
CA PHE A 276 -10.27 23.57 3.65
C PHE A 276 -10.47 22.94 5.04
N ALA A 277 -11.69 22.46 5.32
CA ALA A 277 -12.02 21.76 6.54
C ALA A 277 -12.61 20.39 6.26
N PHE A 278 -12.18 19.40 7.03
CA PHE A 278 -12.69 18.03 6.96
C PHE A 278 -13.18 17.62 8.34
N TRP A 279 -14.43 17.15 8.42
CA TRP A 279 -15.04 16.68 9.65
C TRP A 279 -15.27 15.17 9.60
N VAL A 280 -14.92 14.50 10.70
CA VAL A 280 -15.15 13.06 10.90
C VAL A 280 -16.17 12.89 12.02
N ASP A 281 -17.31 12.29 11.68
CA ASP A 281 -18.37 11.96 12.63
C ASP A 281 -18.25 10.50 13.06
N ALA A 282 -17.44 10.27 14.11
CA ALA A 282 -17.19 8.92 14.59
C ALA A 282 -18.43 8.32 15.27
N PRO A 283 -18.86 7.11 14.87
CA PRO A 283 -19.96 6.42 15.55
C PRO A 283 -19.62 6.13 17.02
N ALA A 284 -20.66 5.94 17.83
CA ALA A 284 -20.48 5.69 19.26
C ALA A 284 -19.55 4.48 19.54
N GLY A 285 -18.55 4.72 20.36
CA GLY A 285 -17.53 3.72 20.73
C GLY A 285 -16.35 3.62 19.76
N TRP A 286 -16.33 4.44 18.72
CA TRP A 286 -15.17 4.61 17.84
C TRP A 286 -14.35 5.80 18.29
N ASP A 287 -13.04 5.67 18.23
CA ASP A 287 -12.12 6.77 18.50
C ASP A 287 -11.47 7.22 17.20
N VAL A 288 -11.31 8.50 17.02
CA VAL A 288 -10.56 9.12 15.91
C VAL A 288 -9.44 9.97 16.46
N SER A 289 -8.33 10.06 15.74
CA SER A 289 -7.21 10.91 16.15
C SER A 289 -7.54 12.41 16.06
N GLN A 290 -8.47 12.79 15.17
CA GLN A 290 -8.96 14.14 14.99
C GLN A 290 -10.38 14.13 14.45
N HIS A 291 -11.28 14.95 15.02
CA HIS A 291 -12.62 15.16 14.49
C HIS A 291 -12.64 16.24 13.41
N LEU A 292 -11.88 17.30 13.59
CA LEU A 292 -11.76 18.40 12.63
C LEU A 292 -10.30 18.49 12.15
N ILE A 293 -10.13 18.40 10.85
CA ILE A 293 -8.83 18.54 10.20
C ILE A 293 -8.91 19.75 9.28
N THR A 294 -8.04 20.71 9.47
CA THR A 294 -7.95 21.91 8.63
C THR A 294 -6.69 21.85 7.79
N VAL A 295 -6.84 22.04 6.49
CA VAL A 295 -5.72 22.14 5.56
C VAL A 295 -5.63 23.61 5.11
N PRO A 296 -4.57 24.32 5.53
CA PRO A 296 -4.39 25.71 5.17
C PRO A 296 -4.15 25.87 3.66
N ASN A 297 -4.58 26.98 3.11
CA ASN A 297 -4.29 27.34 1.74
C ASN A 297 -2.78 27.58 1.58
N PRO A 298 -2.11 26.95 0.59
CA PRO A 298 -0.65 27.07 0.43
C PRO A 298 -0.22 28.48 -0.05
N SER A 299 -1.10 29.17 -0.76
CA SER A 299 -0.92 30.53 -1.27
C SER A 299 -2.29 31.17 -1.49
N ARG A 300 -2.32 32.41 -1.93
CA ARG A 300 -3.57 33.08 -2.40
C ARG A 300 -3.89 32.77 -3.86
N GLU A 301 -2.91 32.28 -4.60
CA GLU A 301 -3.09 31.97 -6.02
C GLU A 301 -4.05 30.77 -6.19
N PRO A 302 -4.95 30.80 -7.18
CA PRO A 302 -5.77 29.64 -7.53
C PRO A 302 -4.89 28.42 -7.83
N SER A 303 -5.32 27.24 -7.38
CA SER A 303 -4.56 26.03 -7.63
C SER A 303 -5.46 24.83 -7.91
N THR A 304 -4.94 23.88 -8.68
CA THR A 304 -5.56 22.59 -8.95
C THR A 304 -4.87 21.45 -8.22
N GLU A 305 -3.90 21.77 -7.36
CA GLU A 305 -3.15 20.77 -6.62
C GLU A 305 -4.06 19.98 -5.66
N PRO A 306 -3.85 18.67 -5.53
CA PRO A 306 -4.62 17.86 -4.60
C PRO A 306 -4.49 18.34 -3.15
N ARG A 307 -5.56 18.21 -2.38
CA ARG A 307 -5.51 18.34 -0.92
C ARG A 307 -5.67 16.98 -0.29
N GLU A 308 -4.83 16.71 0.69
CA GLU A 308 -4.76 15.42 1.35
C GLU A 308 -5.10 15.57 2.82
N VAL A 309 -5.88 14.63 3.32
CA VAL A 309 -6.27 14.53 4.73
C VAL A 309 -5.94 13.12 5.19
N GLU A 310 -5.27 13.03 6.32
CA GLU A 310 -4.94 11.75 6.93
C GLU A 310 -5.32 11.77 8.41
N PHE A 311 -5.92 10.69 8.88
CA PHE A 311 -6.22 10.50 10.29
C PHE A 311 -6.24 9.02 10.64
N GLU A 312 -6.16 8.72 11.92
CA GLU A 312 -6.30 7.36 12.42
C GLU A 312 -7.65 7.16 13.06
N VAL A 313 -8.20 5.96 12.88
CA VAL A 313 -9.44 5.52 13.50
C VAL A 313 -9.21 4.20 14.21
N LYS A 314 -9.79 4.09 15.42
CA LYS A 314 -9.79 2.86 16.20
C LYS A 314 -11.23 2.44 16.42
N ARG A 315 -11.55 1.25 15.97
CA ARG A 315 -12.89 0.67 16.13
C ARG A 315 -13.01 -0.15 17.40
N PRO A 316 -14.21 -0.22 18.00
CA PRO A 316 -14.46 -1.09 19.13
C PRO A 316 -14.36 -2.57 18.72
N GLU A 317 -13.89 -3.42 19.62
CA GLU A 317 -13.70 -4.85 19.36
C GLU A 317 -14.95 -5.56 18.79
N ARG A 318 -16.13 -5.11 19.22
CA ARG A 318 -17.41 -5.69 18.77
C ARG A 318 -17.74 -5.45 17.29
N SER A 319 -17.09 -4.48 16.66
CA SER A 319 -17.35 -4.10 15.26
C SER A 319 -16.36 -4.72 14.27
N LEU A 320 -15.45 -5.59 14.73
CA LEU A 320 -14.40 -6.18 13.88
C LEU A 320 -14.94 -7.10 12.76
N ALA A 321 -16.17 -7.60 12.90
CA ALA A 321 -16.74 -8.59 11.99
C ALA A 321 -17.58 -8.01 10.84
N GLN A 322 -17.88 -6.71 10.85
CA GLN A 322 -18.78 -6.08 9.87
C GLN A 322 -18.14 -4.86 9.20
N ALA A 323 -18.48 -4.63 7.93
CA ALA A 323 -18.17 -3.38 7.27
C ALA A 323 -18.99 -2.24 7.89
N VAL A 324 -18.34 -1.13 8.18
CA VAL A 324 -18.98 0.05 8.78
C VAL A 324 -18.64 1.26 7.92
N ILE A 325 -19.64 2.11 7.70
CA ILE A 325 -19.43 3.41 7.07
C ILE A 325 -19.15 4.42 8.18
N LEU A 326 -17.97 5.02 8.14
CA LEU A 326 -17.60 6.15 8.96
C LEU A 326 -18.06 7.43 8.24
N PRO A 327 -19.05 8.15 8.76
CA PRO A 327 -19.51 9.38 8.15
C PRO A 327 -18.46 10.49 8.28
N ALA A 328 -18.21 11.19 7.20
CA ALA A 328 -17.34 12.36 7.17
C ALA A 328 -17.82 13.32 6.08
N TYR A 329 -17.38 14.57 6.16
CA TYR A 329 -17.62 15.54 5.10
C TYR A 329 -16.51 16.59 5.03
N ALA A 330 -16.34 17.13 3.83
CA ALA A 330 -15.47 18.25 3.56
C ALA A 330 -16.25 19.55 3.36
N LEU A 331 -15.65 20.66 3.78
CA LEU A 331 -16.10 22.03 3.49
C LEU A 331 -14.98 22.77 2.77
N TYR A 332 -15.30 23.37 1.65
CA TYR A 332 -14.30 24.03 0.84
C TYR A 332 -14.86 25.13 -0.06
N TYR A 333 -13.96 26.02 -0.47
CA TYR A 333 -14.19 27.03 -1.47
C TYR A 333 -13.61 26.59 -2.82
N VAL A 334 -14.46 26.55 -3.84
CA VAL A 334 -14.11 26.11 -5.19
C VAL A 334 -14.65 27.10 -6.21
N CYS A 335 -13.88 27.39 -7.23
CA CYS A 335 -14.35 28.16 -8.39
C CYS A 335 -14.40 27.24 -9.62
N GLU A 336 -15.31 27.53 -10.53
CA GLU A 336 -15.40 26.89 -11.84
C GLU A 336 -15.32 27.96 -12.93
N ASP A 337 -14.53 27.70 -13.97
CA ASP A 337 -14.23 28.70 -15.00
C ASP A 337 -15.27 28.75 -16.11
N VAL A 338 -16.20 27.78 -16.16
CA VAL A 338 -17.19 27.71 -17.23
C VAL A 338 -18.20 28.86 -17.11
N HIS A 339 -18.61 29.18 -15.88
CA HIS A 339 -19.53 30.29 -15.58
C HIS A 339 -18.87 31.37 -14.71
N GLY A 340 -17.60 31.18 -14.33
CA GLY A 340 -16.84 32.12 -13.50
C GLY A 340 -17.39 32.25 -12.08
N VAL A 341 -17.91 31.18 -11.48
CA VAL A 341 -18.57 31.21 -10.18
C VAL A 341 -17.71 30.56 -9.09
N CYS A 342 -17.48 31.29 -8.01
CA CYS A 342 -16.87 30.75 -6.81
C CYS A 342 -17.93 30.41 -5.77
N MET A 343 -17.76 29.25 -5.13
CA MET A 343 -18.79 28.64 -4.29
C MET A 343 -18.19 28.08 -3.01
N TYR A 344 -18.95 28.15 -1.91
CA TYR A 344 -18.68 27.39 -0.70
C TYR A 344 -19.55 26.12 -0.72
N ARG A 345 -18.91 24.96 -0.58
CA ARG A 345 -19.59 23.66 -0.75
C ARG A 345 -19.27 22.70 0.38
N ARG A 346 -20.26 21.83 0.63
CA ARG A 346 -20.14 20.64 1.48
C ARG A 346 -20.16 19.40 0.60
N GLN A 347 -19.26 18.47 0.86
CA GLN A 347 -19.24 17.17 0.18
C GLN A 347 -19.19 16.06 1.22
N GLU A 348 -20.18 15.16 1.18
CA GLU A 348 -20.20 13.98 2.02
C GLU A 348 -19.11 12.99 1.54
N VAL A 349 -18.40 12.41 2.48
CA VAL A 349 -17.30 11.45 2.23
C VAL A 349 -17.54 10.22 3.09
N PRO A 350 -18.40 9.28 2.65
CA PRO A 350 -18.61 8.03 3.37
C PRO A 350 -17.36 7.15 3.26
N ILE A 351 -16.69 6.87 4.38
CA ILE A 351 -15.49 6.05 4.41
C ILE A 351 -15.88 4.64 4.81
N THR A 352 -15.71 3.69 3.91
CA THR A 352 -16.03 2.28 4.19
C THR A 352 -14.85 1.60 4.85
N ILE A 353 -15.02 1.17 6.10
CA ILE A 353 -14.05 0.39 6.85
C ILE A 353 -14.50 -1.07 6.81
N VAL A 354 -13.76 -1.89 6.08
CA VAL A 354 -14.07 -3.31 5.93
C VAL A 354 -13.54 -4.14 7.09
N PRO A 355 -14.19 -5.26 7.45
CA PRO A 355 -13.66 -6.17 8.46
C PRO A 355 -12.36 -6.80 7.97
N ARG A 356 -11.38 -6.97 8.87
CA ARG A 356 -10.29 -7.89 8.60
C ARG A 356 -10.90 -9.27 8.39
N LYS A 357 -10.65 -9.89 7.25
CA LYS A 357 -10.97 -11.30 7.05
C LYS A 357 -10.13 -12.08 8.04
N MET A 358 -10.71 -12.45 9.20
CA MET A 358 -10.16 -13.57 9.91
C MET A 358 -10.30 -14.77 8.96
N ARG A 359 -9.18 -15.34 8.54
CA ARG A 359 -9.21 -16.62 7.84
C ARG A 359 -10.02 -17.56 8.72
N ARG A 360 -11.23 -17.93 8.27
CA ARG A 360 -11.97 -19.03 8.87
C ARG A 360 -10.99 -20.19 8.87
N ASP A 361 -10.76 -20.74 10.04
CA ASP A 361 -10.01 -21.96 10.21
C ASP A 361 -10.31 -22.86 9.01
N ALA A 362 -9.27 -23.27 8.30
CA ALA A 362 -9.35 -24.39 7.38
C ALA A 362 -9.71 -25.61 8.27
N GLY A 363 -10.99 -25.60 8.66
CA GLY A 363 -11.57 -26.57 9.53
C GLY A 363 -11.33 -27.94 8.93
N SER A 364 -10.72 -28.75 9.72
CA SER A 364 -10.88 -30.21 9.77
C SER A 364 -11.63 -30.79 8.55
N LYS A 365 -10.95 -31.09 7.49
CA LYS A 365 -11.32 -32.24 6.69
C LYS A 365 -10.94 -33.45 7.52
N SER A 366 -11.87 -33.84 8.39
CA SER A 366 -11.90 -35.19 8.91
C SER A 366 -11.96 -36.15 7.71
N ARG A 367 -10.93 -36.98 7.63
CA ARG A 367 -10.85 -38.31 6.98
C ARG A 367 -11.36 -38.43 5.58
#